data_af6b287482ccba4c5e3b373f51633071
#
_entry.id   af6b287482ccba4c5e3b373f51633071
#
_cell.length_a   1.000
_cell.length_b   1.000
_cell.length_c   1.000
_cell.angle_alpha   90.00
_cell.angle_beta   90.00
_cell.angle_gamma   90.00
#
_symmetry.space_group_name_H-M   'P 1'
#
loop_
_entity.id
_entity.type
_entity.pdbx_description
1 polymer ?
#
loop_
_entity_poly.entity_id
_entity_poly.type
_entity_poly.pdbx_seq_one_letter_code
_entity_poly.pdbx_strand_id
1 'polypeptide(L)'
;MRLVFENLPKVYANPNDLDARAHMMSAAAMGAVAFQKGLGAIHSLSHPIGAVYNTHHGTTNAVVMPMVLEFNRSAIEDRIKAAAAYLGFKGGFAGFHDQIMELRGLLNIPANLSAMGVQYGDLDRLTEMALEDPSCGGNPIAMTRDNTRKLFDACM
;
A
#
# COMPACT_ATOMS: atom_id res chain seq x y z
N MET A 1 -2.41 11.99 4.02
CA MET A 1 -0.99 11.70 3.78
C MET A 1 -0.08 12.52 4.68
N ARG A 2 -0.08 13.87 4.66
CA ARG A 2 0.85 14.69 5.47
C ARG A 2 0.86 14.27 6.94
N LEU A 3 -0.32 14.19 7.59
CA LEU A 3 -0.42 13.76 8.98
C LEU A 3 0.23 12.38 9.26
N VAL A 4 0.14 11.47 8.29
CA VAL A 4 0.77 10.13 8.41
C VAL A 4 2.28 10.26 8.39
N PHE A 5 2.86 10.93 7.39
CA PHE A 5 4.31 11.09 7.28
C PHE A 5 4.92 11.83 8.48
N GLU A 6 4.21 12.84 9.02
CA GLU A 6 4.70 13.65 10.14
C GLU A 6 4.54 12.98 11.51
N ASN A 7 3.53 12.11 11.68
CA ASN A 7 3.15 11.64 13.03
C ASN A 7 3.24 10.13 13.22
N LEU A 8 3.13 9.30 12.18
CA LEU A 8 3.21 7.85 12.35
C LEU A 8 4.59 7.40 12.90
N PRO A 9 5.73 7.93 12.42
CA PRO A 9 7.03 7.62 13.02
C PRO A 9 7.12 8.03 14.50
N LYS A 10 6.50 9.15 14.89
CA LYS A 10 6.48 9.62 16.29
C LYS A 10 5.69 8.65 17.19
N VAL A 11 4.49 8.25 16.75
CA VAL A 11 3.68 7.27 17.48
C VAL A 11 4.39 5.93 17.58
N TYR A 12 5.08 5.53 16.52
CA TYR A 12 5.85 4.27 16.51
C TYR A 12 7.00 4.32 17.52
N ALA A 13 7.74 5.44 17.57
CA ALA A 13 8.83 5.62 18.51
C ALA A 13 8.35 5.84 19.96
N ASN A 14 7.22 6.56 20.15
CA ASN A 14 6.63 6.83 21.47
C ASN A 14 5.10 6.64 21.40
N PRO A 15 4.58 5.45 21.75
CA PRO A 15 3.14 5.18 21.75
C PRO A 15 2.30 6.05 22.69
N ASN A 16 2.92 6.78 23.62
CA ASN A 16 2.26 7.65 24.59
C ASN A 16 2.22 9.13 24.15
N ASP A 17 2.74 9.47 22.96
CA ASP A 17 2.61 10.81 22.38
C ASP A 17 1.14 11.07 21.97
N LEU A 18 0.39 11.74 22.85
CA LEU A 18 -1.05 11.98 22.66
C LEU A 18 -1.32 12.90 21.47
N ASP A 19 -0.48 13.88 21.19
CA ASP A 19 -0.66 14.80 20.07
C ASP A 19 -0.47 14.06 18.74
N ALA A 20 0.60 13.28 18.63
CA ALA A 20 0.83 12.46 17.45
C ALA A 20 -0.28 11.41 17.24
N ARG A 21 -0.79 10.80 18.31
CA ARG A 21 -1.95 9.88 18.25
C ARG A 21 -3.23 10.57 17.79
N ALA A 22 -3.51 11.78 18.28
CA ALA A 22 -4.67 12.56 17.85
C ALA A 22 -4.59 12.89 16.34
N HIS A 23 -3.41 13.25 15.85
CA HIS A 23 -3.18 13.45 14.42
C HIS A 23 -3.36 12.17 13.61
N MET A 24 -2.93 11.02 14.12
CA MET A 24 -3.15 9.73 13.46
C MET A 24 -4.62 9.32 13.44
N MET A 25 -5.39 9.59 14.51
CA MET A 25 -6.84 9.39 14.52
C MET A 25 -7.53 10.26 13.45
N SER A 26 -7.13 11.52 13.34
CA SER A 26 -7.62 12.42 12.30
C SER A 26 -7.26 11.90 10.90
N ALA A 27 -6.03 11.42 10.70
CA ALA A 27 -5.59 10.82 9.46
C ALA A 27 -6.41 9.57 9.08
N ALA A 28 -6.73 8.72 10.07
CA ALA A 28 -7.56 7.53 9.88
C ALA A 28 -8.99 7.90 9.46
N ALA A 29 -9.61 8.89 10.14
CA ALA A 29 -10.95 9.39 9.78
C ALA A 29 -10.97 9.96 8.35
N MET A 30 -9.97 10.78 7.98
CA MET A 30 -9.83 11.31 6.61
C MET A 30 -9.63 10.20 5.59
N GLY A 31 -8.86 9.16 5.94
CA GLY A 31 -8.66 7.97 5.13
C GLY A 31 -9.96 7.23 4.89
N ALA A 32 -10.77 7.02 5.93
CA ALA A 32 -12.08 6.37 5.83
C ALA A 32 -13.03 7.13 4.89
N VAL A 33 -13.02 8.47 4.92
CA VAL A 33 -13.79 9.28 3.95
C VAL A 33 -13.26 9.10 2.52
N ALA A 34 -11.93 9.10 2.34
CA ALA A 34 -11.30 8.90 1.03
C ALA A 34 -11.60 7.51 0.45
N PHE A 35 -11.82 6.52 1.28
CA PHE A 35 -12.21 5.14 0.92
C PHE A 35 -13.48 5.07 0.08
N GLN A 36 -14.38 6.04 0.23
CA GLN A 36 -15.61 6.13 -0.57
C GLN A 36 -15.33 6.34 -2.07
N LYS A 37 -14.10 6.70 -2.45
CA LYS A 37 -13.67 6.79 -3.85
C LYS A 37 -13.40 5.43 -4.50
N GLY A 38 -13.41 4.35 -3.73
CA GLY A 38 -13.11 3.00 -4.14
C GLY A 38 -11.69 2.57 -3.78
N LEU A 39 -11.46 1.29 -3.93
CA LEU A 39 -10.18 0.60 -3.70
C LEU A 39 -9.63 0.08 -5.03
N GLY A 40 -8.43 -0.45 -5.03
CA GLY A 40 -7.77 -0.99 -6.22
C GLY A 40 -6.83 -2.15 -5.86
N ALA A 41 -5.80 -2.34 -6.69
CA ALA A 41 -4.88 -3.48 -6.63
C ALA A 41 -4.24 -3.71 -5.26
N ILE A 42 -3.93 -2.66 -4.46
CA ILE A 42 -3.39 -2.87 -3.11
C ILE A 42 -4.30 -3.77 -2.28
N HIS A 43 -5.60 -3.47 -2.27
CA HIS A 43 -6.58 -4.24 -1.49
C HIS A 43 -6.94 -5.55 -2.17
N SER A 44 -7.06 -5.56 -3.49
CA SER A 44 -7.30 -6.77 -4.27
C SER A 44 -6.20 -7.84 -4.05
N LEU A 45 -4.93 -7.44 -3.90
CA LEU A 45 -3.85 -8.36 -3.55
C LEU A 45 -3.85 -8.72 -2.06
N SER A 46 -4.09 -7.77 -1.17
CA SER A 46 -3.94 -7.99 0.26
C SER A 46 -5.06 -8.81 0.91
N HIS A 47 -6.29 -8.73 0.38
CA HIS A 47 -7.42 -9.50 0.91
C HIS A 47 -7.21 -11.01 0.83
N PRO A 48 -6.86 -11.60 -0.34
CA PRO A 48 -6.58 -13.04 -0.41
C PRO A 48 -5.38 -13.44 0.43
N ILE A 49 -4.32 -12.62 0.52
CA ILE A 49 -3.19 -12.91 1.40
C ILE A 49 -3.66 -12.96 2.85
N GLY A 50 -4.46 -11.99 3.29
CA GLY A 50 -5.03 -11.99 4.64
C GLY A 50 -5.91 -13.21 4.92
N ALA A 51 -6.73 -13.61 3.93
CA ALA A 51 -7.62 -14.76 4.06
C ALA A 51 -6.86 -16.10 4.16
N VAL A 52 -5.77 -16.26 3.40
CA VAL A 52 -5.00 -17.52 3.35
C VAL A 52 -3.98 -17.62 4.47
N TYR A 53 -3.30 -16.50 4.79
CA TYR A 53 -2.15 -16.47 5.70
C TYR A 53 -2.42 -15.79 7.04
N ASN A 54 -3.65 -15.30 7.26
CA ASN A 54 -4.02 -14.54 8.46
C ASN A 54 -3.06 -13.38 8.78
N THR A 55 -2.61 -12.68 7.74
CA THR A 55 -1.69 -11.55 7.89
C THR A 55 -2.42 -10.30 8.37
N HIS A 56 -1.69 -9.40 9.05
CA HIS A 56 -2.23 -8.10 9.42
C HIS A 56 -2.50 -7.24 8.18
N HIS A 57 -3.76 -6.87 7.94
CA HIS A 57 -4.22 -6.20 6.72
C HIS A 57 -3.40 -4.95 6.35
N GLY A 58 -3.20 -4.04 7.32
CA GLY A 58 -2.44 -2.81 7.08
C GLY A 58 -0.98 -3.07 6.71
N THR A 59 -0.35 -4.08 7.32
CA THR A 59 1.03 -4.50 6.99
C THR A 59 1.09 -5.07 5.57
N THR A 60 0.15 -5.92 5.20
CA THR A 60 0.07 -6.50 3.86
C THR A 60 -0.11 -5.42 2.80
N ASN A 61 -1.02 -4.45 3.04
CA ASN A 61 -1.18 -3.29 2.17
C ASN A 61 0.13 -2.51 1.99
N ALA A 62 0.87 -2.28 3.08
CA ALA A 62 2.13 -1.56 3.05
C ALA A 62 3.24 -2.33 2.30
N VAL A 63 3.21 -3.67 2.35
CA VAL A 63 4.18 -4.52 1.64
C VAL A 63 3.95 -4.48 0.13
N VAL A 64 2.71 -4.60 -0.34
CA VAL A 64 2.41 -4.63 -1.79
C VAL A 64 2.38 -3.24 -2.42
N MET A 65 2.19 -2.18 -1.62
CA MET A 65 1.99 -0.80 -2.11
C MET A 65 3.06 -0.31 -3.09
N PRO A 66 4.38 -0.46 -2.87
CA PRO A 66 5.40 0.06 -3.78
C PRO A 66 5.26 -0.52 -5.20
N MET A 67 5.07 -1.82 -5.31
CA MET A 67 4.92 -2.50 -6.60
C MET A 67 3.62 -2.11 -7.31
N VAL A 68 2.54 -1.92 -6.54
CA VAL A 68 1.27 -1.43 -7.09
C VAL A 68 1.36 0.01 -7.57
N LEU A 69 2.12 0.87 -6.89
CA LEU A 69 2.39 2.24 -7.36
C LEU A 69 3.11 2.22 -8.71
N GLU A 70 4.16 1.42 -8.85
CA GLU A 70 4.89 1.28 -10.11
C GLU A 70 4.00 0.66 -11.21
N PHE A 71 3.22 -0.36 -10.89
CA PHE A 71 2.27 -0.97 -11.83
C PHE A 71 1.27 0.06 -12.39
N ASN A 72 0.74 0.92 -11.51
CA ASN A 72 -0.24 1.94 -11.89
C ASN A 72 0.40 3.22 -12.43
N ARG A 73 1.71 3.35 -12.46
CA ARG A 73 2.45 4.59 -12.71
C ARG A 73 1.94 5.36 -13.92
N SER A 74 1.77 4.71 -15.05
CA SER A 74 1.32 5.37 -16.30
C SER A 74 -0.04 6.06 -16.17
N ALA A 75 -0.90 5.58 -15.27
CA ALA A 75 -2.23 6.13 -15.05
C ALA A 75 -2.30 7.16 -13.90
N ILE A 76 -1.31 7.15 -12.98
CA ILE A 76 -1.37 7.96 -11.75
C ILE A 76 -0.20 8.95 -11.61
N GLU A 77 0.79 8.95 -12.50
CA GLU A 77 2.04 9.68 -12.32
C GLU A 77 1.82 11.17 -11.99
N ASP A 78 0.94 11.85 -12.70
CA ASP A 78 0.70 13.28 -12.46
C ASP A 78 0.01 13.54 -11.11
N ARG A 79 -0.87 12.64 -10.67
CA ARG A 79 -1.49 12.73 -9.35
C ARG A 79 -0.46 12.52 -8.24
N ILE A 80 0.47 11.58 -8.42
CA ILE A 80 1.54 11.32 -7.46
C ILE A 80 2.56 12.49 -7.45
N LYS A 81 2.88 13.07 -8.62
CA LYS A 81 3.69 14.31 -8.69
C LYS A 81 3.05 15.46 -7.91
N ALA A 82 1.75 15.66 -8.07
CA ALA A 82 1.01 16.69 -7.32
C ALA A 82 1.01 16.40 -5.80
N ALA A 83 0.85 15.13 -5.41
CA ALA A 83 0.92 14.71 -4.01
C ALA A 83 2.32 14.92 -3.42
N ALA A 84 3.38 14.57 -4.17
CA ALA A 84 4.77 14.82 -3.78
C ALA A 84 5.02 16.32 -3.55
N ALA A 85 4.62 17.15 -4.49
CA ALA A 85 4.74 18.61 -4.37
C ALA A 85 4.01 19.17 -3.14
N TYR A 86 2.77 18.70 -2.89
CA TYR A 86 1.99 19.08 -1.69
C TYR A 86 2.69 18.68 -0.38
N LEU A 87 3.39 17.55 -0.38
CA LEU A 87 4.13 17.03 0.78
C LEU A 87 5.53 17.65 0.92
N GLY A 88 6.01 18.37 -0.09
CA GLY A 88 7.37 18.95 -0.13
C GLY A 88 8.44 17.93 -0.57
N PHE A 89 8.04 16.79 -1.13
CA PHE A 89 8.97 15.76 -1.63
C PHE A 89 9.53 16.18 -3.00
N LYS A 90 10.84 16.12 -3.14
CA LYS A 90 11.52 16.39 -4.42
C LYS A 90 11.53 15.12 -5.29
N GLY A 91 11.68 15.27 -6.61
CA GLY A 91 11.80 14.14 -7.53
C GLY A 91 10.49 13.57 -8.05
N GLY A 92 9.35 14.22 -7.77
CA GLY A 92 8.05 13.82 -8.33
C GLY A 92 7.63 12.40 -7.92
N PHE A 93 7.27 11.56 -8.90
CA PHE A 93 6.85 10.18 -8.63
C PHE A 93 7.94 9.37 -7.92
N ALA A 94 9.17 9.40 -8.43
CA ALA A 94 10.29 8.64 -7.83
C ALA A 94 10.53 9.09 -6.38
N GLY A 95 10.60 10.40 -6.13
CA GLY A 95 10.79 10.91 -4.77
C GLY A 95 9.63 10.55 -3.82
N PHE A 96 8.40 10.51 -4.30
CA PHE A 96 7.27 10.01 -3.50
C PHE A 96 7.43 8.53 -3.16
N HIS A 97 7.82 7.71 -4.15
CA HIS A 97 8.09 6.29 -3.96
C HIS A 97 9.21 6.07 -2.94
N ASP A 98 10.32 6.81 -3.06
CA ASP A 98 11.45 6.74 -2.12
C ASP A 98 11.01 7.06 -0.68
N GLN A 99 10.15 8.08 -0.50
CA GLN A 99 9.62 8.42 0.82
C GLN A 99 8.70 7.33 1.40
N ILE A 100 7.95 6.61 0.55
CA ILE A 100 7.20 5.42 0.98
C ILE A 100 8.17 4.32 1.44
N MET A 101 9.25 4.07 0.71
CA MET A 101 10.24 3.05 1.08
C MET A 101 10.96 3.41 2.38
N GLU A 102 11.33 4.67 2.57
CA GLU A 102 11.92 5.17 3.81
C GLU A 102 10.98 4.99 5.00
N LEU A 103 9.70 5.39 4.85
CA LEU A 103 8.69 5.22 5.89
C LEU A 103 8.49 3.75 6.26
N ARG A 104 8.45 2.86 5.28
CA ARG A 104 8.37 1.40 5.52
C ARG A 104 9.56 0.90 6.33
N GLY A 105 10.78 1.36 6.01
CA GLY A 105 11.98 1.02 6.77
C GLY A 105 11.92 1.49 8.22
N LEU A 106 11.50 2.74 8.46
CA LEU A 106 11.34 3.31 9.80
C LEU A 106 10.33 2.54 10.66
N LEU A 107 9.30 1.98 10.03
CA LEU A 107 8.24 1.24 10.70
C LEU A 107 8.50 -0.28 10.78
N ASN A 108 9.66 -0.74 10.34
CA ASN A 108 10.02 -2.17 10.27
C ASN A 108 8.98 -3.01 9.50
N ILE A 109 8.41 -2.46 8.43
CA ILE A 109 7.51 -3.22 7.55
C ILE A 109 8.31 -4.31 6.83
N PRO A 110 7.81 -5.56 6.75
CA PRO A 110 8.46 -6.63 6.01
C PRO A 110 8.83 -6.21 4.60
N ALA A 111 10.00 -6.65 4.12
CA ALA A 111 10.52 -6.23 2.82
C ALA A 111 9.62 -6.68 1.66
N ASN A 112 9.04 -7.88 1.77
CA ASN A 112 8.27 -8.54 0.71
C ASN A 112 7.29 -9.57 1.32
N LEU A 113 6.51 -10.23 0.48
CA LEU A 113 5.52 -11.24 0.88
C LEU A 113 6.16 -12.52 1.42
N SER A 114 7.34 -12.91 0.91
CA SER A 114 8.08 -14.06 1.46
C SER A 114 8.45 -13.85 2.92
N ALA A 115 8.84 -12.63 3.31
CA ALA A 115 9.11 -12.27 4.71
C ALA A 115 7.87 -12.33 5.60
N MET A 116 6.66 -12.34 5.00
CA MET A 116 5.39 -12.53 5.69
C MET A 116 4.94 -14.00 5.72
N GLY A 117 5.73 -14.92 5.17
CA GLY A 117 5.44 -16.35 5.11
C GLY A 117 4.64 -16.80 3.90
N VAL A 118 4.34 -15.91 2.95
CA VAL A 118 3.63 -16.26 1.70
C VAL A 118 4.50 -17.20 0.87
N GLN A 119 3.89 -18.28 0.37
CA GLN A 119 4.58 -19.30 -0.40
C GLN A 119 4.41 -19.05 -1.91
N TYR A 120 5.49 -19.19 -2.66
CA TYR A 120 5.49 -19.03 -4.11
C TYR A 120 4.47 -19.95 -4.81
N GLY A 121 4.27 -21.15 -4.27
CA GLY A 121 3.32 -22.14 -4.79
C GLY A 121 1.85 -21.72 -4.71
N ASP A 122 1.51 -20.75 -3.87
CA ASP A 122 0.13 -20.27 -3.72
C ASP A 122 -0.21 -19.08 -4.63
N LEU A 123 0.77 -18.52 -5.35
CA LEU A 123 0.56 -17.28 -6.10
C LEU A 123 -0.48 -17.39 -7.21
N ASP A 124 -0.61 -18.55 -7.85
CA ASP A 124 -1.67 -18.77 -8.84
C ASP A 124 -3.06 -18.71 -8.21
N ARG A 125 -3.24 -19.37 -7.05
CA ARG A 125 -4.46 -19.30 -6.27
C ARG A 125 -4.77 -17.88 -5.79
N LEU A 126 -3.77 -17.19 -5.25
CA LEU A 126 -3.92 -15.80 -4.80
C LEU A 126 -4.27 -14.87 -5.96
N THR A 127 -3.75 -15.13 -7.16
CA THR A 127 -4.07 -14.37 -8.37
C THR A 127 -5.55 -14.48 -8.74
N GLU A 128 -6.10 -15.70 -8.75
CA GLU A 128 -7.53 -15.90 -9.03
C GLU A 128 -8.40 -15.19 -7.98
N MET A 129 -8.09 -15.36 -6.70
CA MET A 129 -8.80 -14.69 -5.61
C MET A 129 -8.73 -13.15 -5.71
N ALA A 130 -7.58 -12.60 -6.13
CA ALA A 130 -7.41 -11.17 -6.32
C ALA A 130 -8.26 -10.62 -7.47
N LEU A 131 -8.43 -11.39 -8.54
CA LEU A 131 -9.27 -11.01 -9.68
C LEU A 131 -10.76 -11.05 -9.35
N GLU A 132 -11.17 -11.94 -8.44
CA GLU A 132 -12.55 -12.04 -7.94
C GLU A 132 -12.87 -10.98 -6.86
N ASP A 133 -11.85 -10.34 -6.29
CA ASP A 133 -12.04 -9.34 -5.24
C ASP A 133 -12.76 -8.09 -5.77
N PRO A 134 -13.78 -7.58 -5.06
CA PRO A 134 -14.52 -6.39 -5.48
C PRO A 134 -13.64 -5.14 -5.69
N SER A 135 -12.49 -5.07 -5.04
CA SER A 135 -11.55 -3.95 -5.19
C SER A 135 -10.81 -3.96 -6.53
N CYS A 136 -10.76 -5.12 -7.21
CA CYS A 136 -10.06 -5.30 -8.49
C CYS A 136 -10.55 -4.29 -9.55
N GLY A 137 -11.86 -4.14 -9.68
CA GLY A 137 -12.48 -3.26 -10.68
C GLY A 137 -12.23 -1.76 -10.48
N GLY A 138 -11.77 -1.35 -9.30
CA GLY A 138 -11.44 0.06 -8.99
C GLY A 138 -10.03 0.48 -9.36
N ASN A 139 -9.18 -0.46 -9.80
CA ASN A 139 -7.78 -0.14 -10.11
C ASN A 139 -7.65 0.67 -11.41
N PRO A 140 -6.79 1.72 -11.47
CA PRO A 140 -6.62 2.56 -12.66
C PRO A 140 -6.19 1.81 -13.92
N ILE A 141 -5.35 0.78 -13.77
CA ILE A 141 -4.97 -0.14 -14.85
C ILE A 141 -5.75 -1.43 -14.67
N ALA A 142 -6.44 -1.88 -15.71
CA ALA A 142 -7.22 -3.11 -15.68
C ALA A 142 -6.33 -4.31 -15.26
N MET A 143 -6.77 -5.03 -14.25
CA MET A 143 -6.10 -6.23 -13.78
C MET A 143 -6.53 -7.43 -14.62
N THR A 144 -5.55 -8.19 -15.08
CA THR A 144 -5.69 -9.44 -15.82
C THR A 144 -4.93 -10.53 -15.07
N ARG A 145 -5.19 -11.79 -15.39
CA ARG A 145 -4.47 -12.92 -14.78
C ARG A 145 -2.94 -12.76 -14.93
N ASP A 146 -2.48 -12.41 -16.13
CA ASP A 146 -1.04 -12.28 -16.42
C ASP A 146 -0.39 -11.13 -15.63
N ASN A 147 -0.97 -9.91 -15.65
CA ASN A 147 -0.36 -8.78 -14.94
C ASN A 147 -0.52 -8.86 -13.43
N THR A 148 -1.59 -9.45 -12.92
CA THR A 148 -1.80 -9.69 -11.48
C THR A 148 -0.81 -10.72 -10.97
N ARG A 149 -0.57 -11.80 -11.71
CA ARG A 149 0.44 -12.81 -11.36
C ARG A 149 1.85 -12.20 -11.32
N LYS A 150 2.22 -11.42 -12.34
CA LYS A 150 3.50 -10.69 -12.36
C LYS A 150 3.63 -9.69 -11.20
N LEU A 151 2.53 -9.06 -10.81
CA LEU A 151 2.52 -8.13 -9.68
C LEU A 151 2.76 -8.88 -8.36
N PHE A 152 2.16 -10.06 -8.17
CA PHE A 152 2.50 -10.92 -7.04
C PHE A 152 3.97 -11.35 -7.06
N ASP A 153 4.50 -11.78 -8.22
CA ASP A 153 5.92 -12.13 -8.35
C ASP A 153 6.85 -10.98 -7.95
N ALA A 154 6.49 -9.75 -8.32
CA ALA A 154 7.27 -8.56 -7.96
C ALA A 154 7.20 -8.22 -6.46
N CYS A 155 6.17 -8.69 -5.76
CA CYS A 155 6.00 -8.50 -4.32
C CYS A 155 6.69 -9.60 -3.47
N MET A 156 7.19 -10.70 -4.09
CA MET A 156 7.89 -11.80 -3.41
C MET A 156 9.33 -11.45 -3.10
#